data_f8a6d2eddaba6879b720be38ae24be51
#
_entry.id   f8a6d2eddaba6879b720be38ae24be51
#
_cell.length_a   1.000
_cell.length_b   1.000
_cell.length_c   1.000
_cell.angle_alpha   90.00
_cell.angle_beta   90.00
_cell.angle_gamma   90.00
#
_symmetry.space_group_name_H-M   'P 1'
#
loop_
_entity.id
_entity.type
_entity.pdbx_description
1 polymer ?
#
loop_
_entity_poly.entity_id
_entity_poly.type
_entity_poly.pdbx_seq_one_letter_code
_entity_poly.pdbx_strand_id
1 'polypeptide(L)'
;MSQRAAAEVGPASSCDHLGMPPLGAKERAELPDSAFAYIDSRGKRRLPIHDAPHVRNALARFSQVAFEDEDARDKARMRLLRASKKHGIVPIGFVSAQLQPQRKLPKGQVTFLLTDIEGSTELLGRLDDRYAALLADVRRLMRAAVRHAGGREVDARADELFAVFEQAPAALEAALAIQRAMRASAWPDGADVRVRIGVHRGRPILTDTGYVGLSVHTAARICFAAHGGQIVVSSAVRSAVLTSLADGISLRSLGTWRFQGLREPEDLYQVEAADLLADFPPLRSVQPATRS
;
A
#
# COMPACT_ATOMS: atom_id res chain seq x y z
N MET A 1 -43.59 -35.97 42.01
CA MET A 1 -42.99 -36.47 40.78
C MET A 1 -43.41 -35.51 39.66
N SER A 2 -42.53 -34.62 39.27
CA SER A 2 -42.78 -33.74 38.13
C SER A 2 -41.45 -33.45 37.46
N GLN A 3 -41.29 -34.02 36.27
CA GLN A 3 -40.14 -33.82 35.37
C GLN A 3 -40.25 -32.46 34.74
N ARG A 4 -39.23 -31.58 34.94
CA ARG A 4 -39.03 -30.37 34.14
C ARG A 4 -38.19 -30.72 32.92
N ALA A 5 -38.75 -30.49 31.77
CA ALA A 5 -38.05 -30.56 30.49
C ALA A 5 -37.03 -29.45 30.41
N ALA A 6 -35.79 -29.79 30.07
CA ALA A 6 -34.73 -28.88 29.72
C ALA A 6 -34.94 -28.40 28.29
N ALA A 7 -35.07 -27.08 28.10
CA ALA A 7 -35.05 -26.44 26.79
C ALA A 7 -33.58 -26.25 26.34
N GLU A 8 -33.23 -26.89 25.24
CA GLU A 8 -31.96 -26.65 24.55
C GLU A 8 -31.93 -25.22 23.98
N VAL A 9 -31.00 -24.43 24.48
CA VAL A 9 -30.67 -23.10 23.93
C VAL A 9 -29.67 -23.34 22.81
N GLY A 10 -30.11 -23.22 21.56
CA GLY A 10 -29.24 -23.16 20.39
C GLY A 10 -28.35 -21.91 20.41
N PRO A 11 -27.16 -21.95 19.75
CA PRO A 11 -26.23 -20.83 19.80
C PRO A 11 -26.80 -19.59 19.14
N ALA A 12 -26.89 -18.51 19.91
CA ALA A 12 -27.27 -17.18 19.44
C ALA A 12 -26.31 -16.69 18.37
N SER A 13 -26.82 -16.48 17.16
CA SER A 13 -26.16 -15.76 16.07
C SER A 13 -26.01 -14.30 16.47
N SER A 14 -24.81 -13.92 16.91
CA SER A 14 -24.46 -12.54 17.17
C SER A 14 -24.13 -11.85 15.85
N CYS A 15 -24.88 -10.81 15.46
CA CYS A 15 -24.55 -9.62 14.65
C CYS A 15 -25.79 -9.07 13.93
N ASP A 16 -26.79 -8.63 14.68
CA ASP A 16 -27.86 -7.77 14.16
C ASP A 16 -27.69 -6.33 14.72
N HIS A 17 -26.78 -5.55 14.14
CA HIS A 17 -26.55 -4.16 14.52
C HIS A 17 -27.09 -3.12 13.54
N LEU A 18 -27.88 -3.50 12.51
CA LEU A 18 -28.48 -2.55 11.57
C LEU A 18 -29.98 -2.79 11.27
N GLY A 19 -30.73 -3.39 12.19
CA GLY A 19 -32.19 -3.32 12.29
C GLY A 19 -33.03 -3.48 11.01
N MET A 20 -32.49 -4.10 9.94
CA MET A 20 -33.18 -4.22 8.67
C MET A 20 -33.42 -5.71 8.34
N PRO A 21 -34.69 -6.12 8.07
CA PRO A 21 -34.97 -7.49 7.67
C PRO A 21 -34.24 -7.82 6.36
N PRO A 22 -33.72 -9.03 6.19
CA PRO A 22 -33.11 -9.45 4.94
C PRO A 22 -34.17 -9.44 3.83
N LEU A 23 -33.81 -8.96 2.62
CA LEU A 23 -34.66 -9.03 1.42
C LEU A 23 -35.20 -10.45 1.25
N GLY A 24 -36.53 -10.58 1.19
CA GLY A 24 -37.21 -11.84 0.94
C GLY A 24 -36.84 -12.41 -0.44
N ALA A 25 -36.94 -13.74 -0.60
CA ALA A 25 -36.60 -14.38 -1.87
C ALA A 25 -37.45 -13.86 -3.04
N LYS A 26 -38.71 -13.55 -2.80
CA LYS A 26 -39.67 -13.00 -3.80
C LYS A 26 -39.28 -11.57 -4.21
N GLU A 27 -39.02 -10.69 -3.23
CA GLU A 27 -38.60 -9.31 -3.49
C GLU A 27 -37.25 -9.25 -4.22
N ARG A 28 -36.33 -10.16 -3.87
CA ARG A 28 -35.04 -10.28 -4.56
C ARG A 28 -35.19 -10.70 -6.01
N ALA A 29 -36.17 -11.56 -6.33
CA ALA A 29 -36.43 -12.02 -7.68
C ALA A 29 -37.01 -10.93 -8.57
N GLU A 30 -37.81 -10.02 -8.01
CA GLU A 30 -38.43 -8.91 -8.71
C GLU A 30 -37.47 -7.75 -9.06
N LEU A 31 -36.32 -7.65 -8.38
CA LEU A 31 -35.36 -6.60 -8.63
C LEU A 31 -34.54 -6.88 -9.91
N PRO A 32 -34.26 -5.85 -10.73
CA PRO A 32 -33.40 -6.00 -11.91
C PRO A 32 -31.94 -6.26 -11.52
N ASP A 33 -31.15 -6.81 -12.43
CA ASP A 33 -29.72 -7.10 -12.22
C ASP A 33 -28.89 -5.86 -11.84
N SER A 34 -29.30 -4.69 -12.32
CA SER A 34 -28.69 -3.41 -11.97
C SER A 34 -28.84 -3.04 -10.48
N ALA A 35 -29.80 -3.66 -9.79
CA ALA A 35 -30.02 -3.48 -8.35
C ALA A 35 -29.03 -4.25 -7.47
N PHE A 36 -28.05 -4.96 -8.06
CA PHE A 36 -27.04 -5.72 -7.34
C PHE A 36 -25.63 -5.30 -7.76
N ALA A 37 -24.73 -5.17 -6.80
CA ALA A 37 -23.33 -4.86 -7.08
C ALA A 37 -22.58 -6.07 -7.66
N TYR A 38 -22.98 -7.30 -7.30
CA TYR A 38 -22.36 -8.54 -7.78
C TYR A 38 -23.40 -9.60 -8.14
N ILE A 39 -23.18 -10.23 -9.28
CA ILE A 39 -23.90 -11.43 -9.74
C ILE A 39 -22.83 -12.41 -10.20
N ASP A 40 -22.79 -13.61 -9.62
CA ASP A 40 -21.83 -14.63 -9.98
C ASP A 40 -22.20 -15.35 -11.30
N SER A 41 -21.29 -16.18 -11.84
CA SER A 41 -21.48 -16.92 -13.08
C SER A 41 -22.67 -17.90 -13.05
N ARG A 42 -23.13 -18.25 -11.84
CA ARG A 42 -24.33 -19.09 -11.61
C ARG A 42 -25.63 -18.27 -11.48
N GLY A 43 -25.56 -16.95 -11.75
CA GLY A 43 -26.70 -16.05 -11.63
C GLY A 43 -27.10 -15.69 -10.19
N LYS A 44 -26.30 -16.04 -9.17
CA LYS A 44 -26.60 -15.72 -7.78
C LYS A 44 -26.32 -14.25 -7.52
N ARG A 45 -27.38 -13.49 -7.22
CA ARG A 45 -27.37 -12.06 -6.96
C ARG A 45 -26.90 -11.77 -5.53
N ARG A 46 -25.91 -10.90 -5.37
CA ARG A 46 -25.29 -10.52 -4.09
C ARG A 46 -25.15 -9.00 -3.97
N LEU A 47 -25.07 -8.49 -2.75
CA LEU A 47 -24.88 -7.08 -2.46
C LEU A 47 -25.94 -6.19 -3.13
N PRO A 48 -27.21 -6.21 -2.69
CA PRO A 48 -28.25 -5.33 -3.22
C PRO A 48 -27.90 -3.86 -2.96
N ILE A 49 -28.18 -2.99 -3.96
CA ILE A 49 -27.79 -1.57 -3.99
C ILE A 49 -28.93 -0.66 -4.51
N HIS A 50 -30.17 -1.11 -4.41
CA HIS A 50 -31.34 -0.41 -4.95
C HIS A 50 -31.77 0.80 -4.10
N ASP A 51 -31.44 0.82 -2.80
CA ASP A 51 -31.72 1.91 -1.86
C ASP A 51 -30.56 2.20 -0.90
N ALA A 52 -30.66 3.28 -0.14
CA ALA A 52 -29.60 3.73 0.76
C ALA A 52 -29.30 2.74 1.92
N PRO A 53 -30.29 2.12 2.58
CA PRO A 53 -30.02 1.09 3.60
C PRO A 53 -29.28 -0.12 3.04
N HIS A 54 -29.68 -0.63 1.87
CA HIS A 54 -29.02 -1.77 1.24
C HIS A 54 -27.60 -1.43 0.78
N VAL A 55 -27.36 -0.21 0.28
CA VAL A 55 -26.00 0.26 -0.04
C VAL A 55 -25.11 0.28 1.21
N ARG A 56 -25.59 0.78 2.37
CA ARG A 56 -24.81 0.75 3.62
C ARG A 56 -24.48 -0.68 4.05
N ASN A 57 -25.46 -1.59 3.98
CA ASN A 57 -25.27 -3.00 4.31
C ASN A 57 -24.28 -3.67 3.32
N ALA A 58 -24.41 -3.39 2.01
CA ALA A 58 -23.49 -3.91 1.00
C ALA A 58 -22.05 -3.43 1.22
N LEU A 59 -21.85 -2.16 1.62
CA LEU A 59 -20.54 -1.63 2.02
C LEU A 59 -19.94 -2.40 3.20
N ALA A 60 -20.74 -2.65 4.25
CA ALA A 60 -20.30 -3.37 5.44
C ALA A 60 -19.96 -4.84 5.18
N ARG A 61 -20.67 -5.49 4.25
CA ARG A 61 -20.51 -6.93 3.96
C ARG A 61 -19.62 -7.23 2.75
N PHE A 62 -19.09 -6.26 2.06
CA PHE A 62 -18.33 -6.46 0.83
C PHE A 62 -17.13 -7.40 1.02
N SER A 63 -16.41 -7.26 2.12
CA SER A 63 -15.25 -8.12 2.44
C SER A 63 -15.62 -9.58 2.77
N GLN A 64 -16.89 -9.84 3.11
CA GLN A 64 -17.39 -11.18 3.44
C GLN A 64 -17.87 -11.96 2.20
N VAL A 65 -17.94 -11.30 1.04
CA VAL A 65 -18.39 -11.92 -0.21
C VAL A 65 -17.23 -12.63 -0.88
N ALA A 66 -17.39 -13.93 -1.16
CA ALA A 66 -16.48 -14.65 -2.04
C ALA A 66 -16.78 -14.25 -3.50
N PHE A 67 -15.84 -13.58 -4.13
CA PHE A 67 -15.85 -13.24 -5.55
C PHE A 67 -15.14 -14.36 -6.34
N GLU A 68 -15.52 -14.53 -7.60
CA GLU A 68 -14.91 -15.55 -8.47
C GLU A 68 -13.46 -15.21 -8.83
N ASP A 69 -13.20 -13.92 -9.07
CA ASP A 69 -11.88 -13.40 -9.36
C ASP A 69 -11.76 -11.91 -8.94
N GLU A 70 -10.58 -11.34 -9.11
CA GLU A 70 -10.29 -9.92 -8.80
C GLU A 70 -11.06 -8.96 -9.70
N ASP A 71 -11.29 -9.32 -10.97
CA ASP A 71 -12.05 -8.51 -11.92
C ASP A 71 -13.52 -8.40 -11.52
N ALA A 72 -14.13 -9.51 -11.10
CA ALA A 72 -15.50 -9.53 -10.57
C ALA A 72 -15.62 -8.67 -9.31
N ARG A 73 -14.63 -8.75 -8.43
CA ARG A 73 -14.54 -7.93 -7.22
C ARG A 73 -14.44 -6.45 -7.55
N ASP A 74 -13.57 -6.07 -8.47
CA ASP A 74 -13.38 -4.68 -8.87
C ASP A 74 -14.62 -4.10 -9.56
N LYS A 75 -15.29 -4.87 -10.43
CA LYS A 75 -16.58 -4.49 -11.04
C LYS A 75 -17.66 -4.27 -9.96
N ALA A 76 -17.76 -5.18 -9.00
CA ALA A 76 -18.70 -5.07 -7.88
C ALA A 76 -18.40 -3.82 -7.02
N ARG A 77 -17.13 -3.55 -6.73
CA ARG A 77 -16.67 -2.36 -6.02
C ARG A 77 -17.08 -1.08 -6.73
N MET A 78 -16.82 -1.00 -8.04
CA MET A 78 -17.18 0.18 -8.84
C MET A 78 -18.70 0.43 -8.86
N ARG A 79 -19.53 -0.64 -8.97
CA ARG A 79 -20.98 -0.53 -8.90
C ARG A 79 -21.43 -0.02 -7.53
N LEU A 80 -20.85 -0.54 -6.44
CA LEU A 80 -21.18 -0.15 -5.08
C LEU A 80 -20.81 1.31 -4.79
N LEU A 81 -19.64 1.77 -5.25
CA LEU A 81 -19.21 3.17 -5.12
C LEU A 81 -20.14 4.13 -5.92
N ARG A 82 -20.56 3.74 -7.12
CA ARG A 82 -21.54 4.53 -7.90
C ARG A 82 -22.89 4.61 -7.17
N ALA A 83 -23.35 3.50 -6.60
CA ALA A 83 -24.58 3.48 -5.80
C ALA A 83 -24.45 4.34 -4.55
N SER A 84 -23.31 4.31 -3.85
CA SER A 84 -23.03 5.17 -2.70
C SER A 84 -23.15 6.66 -3.07
N LYS A 85 -22.54 7.06 -4.18
CA LYS A 85 -22.63 8.43 -4.70
C LYS A 85 -24.08 8.81 -5.02
N LYS A 86 -24.83 7.93 -5.70
CA LYS A 86 -26.24 8.13 -6.05
C LYS A 86 -27.12 8.36 -4.82
N HIS A 87 -26.84 7.69 -3.71
CA HIS A 87 -27.61 7.77 -2.47
C HIS A 87 -27.01 8.72 -1.42
N GLY A 88 -26.02 9.55 -1.78
CA GLY A 88 -25.40 10.53 -0.88
C GLY A 88 -24.64 9.91 0.30
N ILE A 89 -24.18 8.66 0.15
CA ILE A 89 -23.41 7.95 1.18
C ILE A 89 -21.92 8.18 0.93
N VAL A 90 -21.22 8.69 1.94
CA VAL A 90 -19.77 8.83 1.91
C VAL A 90 -19.14 7.56 2.51
N PRO A 91 -18.56 6.65 1.68
CA PRO A 91 -18.12 5.33 2.12
C PRO A 91 -16.68 5.34 2.68
N ILE A 92 -16.36 6.23 3.63
CA ILE A 92 -14.99 6.44 4.13
C ILE A 92 -14.36 5.12 4.61
N GLY A 93 -15.03 4.40 5.51
CA GLY A 93 -14.52 3.13 6.03
C GLY A 93 -14.38 2.04 4.96
N PHE A 94 -15.29 1.99 3.99
CA PHE A 94 -15.24 1.06 2.87
C PHE A 94 -14.07 1.38 1.94
N VAL A 95 -13.88 2.64 1.57
CA VAL A 95 -12.76 3.07 0.72
C VAL A 95 -11.44 2.77 1.42
N SER A 96 -11.31 3.10 2.69
CA SER A 96 -10.10 2.81 3.48
C SER A 96 -9.81 1.31 3.59
N ALA A 97 -10.84 0.48 3.82
CA ALA A 97 -10.69 -0.98 3.90
C ALA A 97 -10.40 -1.64 2.54
N GLN A 98 -10.89 -1.06 1.44
CA GLN A 98 -10.69 -1.58 0.08
C GLN A 98 -9.38 -1.10 -0.57
N LEU A 99 -8.80 -0.02 -0.07
CA LEU A 99 -7.46 0.42 -0.47
C LEU A 99 -6.35 -0.51 0.06
N GLN A 100 -6.70 -1.42 0.99
CA GLN A 100 -5.85 -2.52 1.39
C GLN A 100 -6.29 -3.79 0.64
N PRO A 101 -5.67 -4.17 -0.48
CA PRO A 101 -5.87 -5.51 -1.01
C PRO A 101 -5.42 -6.47 0.09
N GLN A 102 -6.29 -7.44 0.45
CA GLN A 102 -5.94 -8.55 1.36
C GLN A 102 -4.95 -9.52 0.67
N ARG A 103 -3.89 -9.01 0.09
CA ARG A 103 -2.73 -9.81 -0.26
C ARG A 103 -2.05 -10.14 1.05
N LYS A 104 -1.98 -11.41 1.41
CA LYS A 104 -1.25 -11.88 2.60
C LYS A 104 0.15 -11.27 2.57
N LEU A 105 0.39 -10.27 3.40
CA LEU A 105 1.69 -9.65 3.52
C LEU A 105 2.70 -10.71 3.98
N PRO A 106 3.93 -10.74 3.45
CA PRO A 106 4.93 -11.74 3.79
C PRO A 106 5.31 -11.65 5.27
N LYS A 107 5.61 -12.81 5.86
CA LYS A 107 6.02 -12.94 7.26
C LYS A 107 7.52 -13.23 7.38
N GLY A 108 8.07 -12.99 8.54
CA GLY A 108 9.47 -13.27 8.82
C GLY A 108 10.40 -12.17 8.33
N GLN A 109 11.48 -12.54 7.64
CA GLN A 109 12.44 -11.58 7.11
C GLN A 109 11.96 -11.04 5.76
N VAL A 110 11.74 -9.75 5.68
CA VAL A 110 11.24 -9.04 4.51
C VAL A 110 12.11 -7.84 4.16
N THR A 111 11.96 -7.32 2.95
CA THR A 111 12.63 -6.10 2.50
C THR A 111 11.59 -5.01 2.28
N PHE A 112 11.76 -3.89 2.95
CA PHE A 112 10.93 -2.70 2.84
C PHE A 112 11.51 -1.73 1.83
N LEU A 113 10.65 -1.13 1.04
CA LEU A 113 10.94 0.00 0.17
C LEU A 113 9.99 1.13 0.54
N LEU A 114 10.54 2.25 0.97
CA LEU A 114 9.81 3.48 1.22
C LEU A 114 10.24 4.54 0.22
N THR A 115 9.27 5.32 -0.21
CA THR A 115 9.49 6.46 -1.10
C THR A 115 8.83 7.70 -0.54
N ASP A 116 9.34 8.86 -0.94
CA ASP A 116 8.77 10.15 -0.60
C ASP A 116 9.16 11.18 -1.68
N ILE A 117 8.24 12.09 -2.03
CA ILE A 117 8.50 13.13 -3.03
C ILE A 117 9.26 14.28 -2.36
N GLU A 118 10.47 14.57 -2.82
CA GLU A 118 11.24 15.70 -2.32
C GLU A 118 10.55 17.03 -2.65
N GLY A 119 10.38 17.90 -1.64
CA GLY A 119 9.74 19.20 -1.82
C GLY A 119 8.25 19.13 -2.20
N SER A 120 7.53 18.09 -1.81
CA SER A 120 6.11 17.90 -2.15
C SER A 120 5.22 19.07 -1.75
N THR A 121 5.49 19.72 -0.62
CA THR A 121 4.76 20.91 -0.16
C THR A 121 4.99 22.11 -1.08
N GLU A 122 6.21 22.29 -1.58
CA GLU A 122 6.55 23.35 -2.53
C GLU A 122 5.90 23.08 -3.90
N LEU A 123 5.94 21.81 -4.36
CA LEU A 123 5.24 21.36 -5.56
C LEU A 123 3.74 21.62 -5.46
N LEU A 124 3.13 21.31 -4.31
CA LEU A 124 1.72 21.58 -4.05
C LEU A 124 1.42 23.08 -4.17
N GLY A 125 2.21 23.93 -3.52
CA GLY A 125 2.04 25.40 -3.59
C GLY A 125 2.19 25.97 -5.00
N ARG A 126 3.03 25.36 -5.85
CA ARG A 126 3.26 25.79 -7.24
C ARG A 126 2.21 25.28 -8.23
N LEU A 127 1.73 24.07 -8.05
CA LEU A 127 0.82 23.39 -9.00
C LEU A 127 -0.65 23.52 -8.64
N ASP A 128 -0.98 23.82 -7.38
CA ASP A 128 -2.33 23.95 -6.84
C ASP A 128 -3.23 22.78 -7.25
N ASP A 129 -4.35 23.02 -7.93
CA ASP A 129 -5.31 21.96 -8.34
C ASP A 129 -4.68 20.85 -9.19
N ARG A 130 -3.59 21.14 -9.92
CA ARG A 130 -2.88 20.18 -10.77
C ARG A 130 -1.99 19.21 -9.99
N TYR A 131 -1.65 19.52 -8.73
CA TYR A 131 -0.85 18.63 -7.88
C TYR A 131 -1.51 17.26 -7.67
N ALA A 132 -2.83 17.23 -7.55
CA ALA A 132 -3.56 15.96 -7.38
C ALA A 132 -3.38 15.00 -8.58
N ALA A 133 -3.37 15.54 -9.80
CA ALA A 133 -3.12 14.76 -11.02
C ALA A 133 -1.66 14.29 -11.08
N LEU A 134 -0.69 15.16 -10.78
CA LEU A 134 0.72 14.81 -10.69
C LEU A 134 0.95 13.67 -9.68
N LEU A 135 0.39 13.81 -8.47
CA LEU A 135 0.52 12.80 -7.42
C LEU A 135 -0.08 11.45 -7.85
N ALA A 136 -1.21 11.46 -8.57
CA ALA A 136 -1.83 10.25 -9.11
C ALA A 136 -0.91 9.57 -10.13
N ASP A 137 -0.26 10.32 -11.00
CA ASP A 137 0.69 9.80 -11.99
C ASP A 137 1.96 9.24 -11.33
N VAL A 138 2.57 9.95 -10.38
CA VAL A 138 3.71 9.48 -9.58
C VAL A 138 3.36 8.15 -8.91
N ARG A 139 2.22 8.09 -8.22
CA ARG A 139 1.77 6.86 -7.55
C ARG A 139 1.52 5.72 -8.53
N ARG A 140 0.97 6.00 -9.71
CA ARG A 140 0.74 5.00 -10.75
C ARG A 140 2.05 4.38 -11.22
N LEU A 141 3.08 5.18 -11.45
CA LEU A 141 4.42 4.73 -11.86
C LEU A 141 5.09 3.90 -10.76
N MET A 142 5.09 4.38 -9.52
CA MET A 142 5.67 3.66 -8.38
C MET A 142 4.98 2.31 -8.16
N ARG A 143 3.64 2.27 -8.18
CA ARG A 143 2.86 1.04 -8.05
C ARG A 143 3.12 0.05 -9.19
N ALA A 144 3.30 0.53 -10.41
CA ALA A 144 3.63 -0.31 -11.54
C ALA A 144 4.98 -1.00 -11.35
N ALA A 145 6.02 -0.25 -10.94
CA ALA A 145 7.34 -0.77 -10.66
C ALA A 145 7.33 -1.79 -9.51
N VAL A 146 6.67 -1.48 -8.40
CA VAL A 146 6.52 -2.39 -7.25
C VAL A 146 5.84 -3.70 -7.66
N ARG A 147 4.73 -3.63 -8.40
CA ARG A 147 4.01 -4.84 -8.86
C ARG A 147 4.83 -5.67 -9.84
N HIS A 148 5.53 -5.03 -10.78
CA HIS A 148 6.36 -5.72 -11.77
C HIS A 148 7.47 -6.54 -11.10
N ALA A 149 8.10 -6.00 -10.08
CA ALA A 149 9.12 -6.67 -9.28
C ALA A 149 8.55 -7.64 -8.21
N GLY A 150 7.25 -7.93 -8.22
CA GLY A 150 6.62 -8.87 -7.29
C GLY A 150 6.41 -8.33 -5.87
N GLY A 151 6.57 -7.02 -5.66
CA GLY A 151 6.32 -6.35 -4.39
C GLY A 151 4.83 -6.16 -4.09
N ARG A 152 4.54 -5.85 -2.83
CA ARG A 152 3.20 -5.57 -2.33
C ARG A 152 3.18 -4.20 -1.64
N GLU A 153 2.24 -3.36 -2.04
CA GLU A 153 1.97 -2.10 -1.35
C GLU A 153 1.43 -2.41 0.05
N VAL A 154 2.02 -1.81 1.07
CA VAL A 154 1.57 -1.90 2.46
C VAL A 154 0.69 -0.72 2.80
N ASP A 155 1.14 0.49 2.43
CA ASP A 155 0.44 1.75 2.68
C ASP A 155 0.88 2.81 1.65
N ALA A 156 0.04 3.81 1.43
CA ALA A 156 0.38 4.99 0.63
C ALA A 156 -0.36 6.20 1.21
N ARG A 157 0.38 7.13 1.79
CA ARG A 157 -0.16 8.36 2.41
C ARG A 157 0.48 9.57 1.76
N ALA A 158 -0.35 10.58 1.51
CA ALA A 158 0.12 11.80 0.84
C ALA A 158 1.05 11.47 -0.35
N ASP A 159 2.31 11.80 -0.28
CA ASP A 159 3.36 11.59 -1.28
C ASP A 159 4.27 10.36 -1.00
N GLU A 160 4.00 9.66 0.10
CA GLU A 160 4.73 8.45 0.48
C GLU A 160 4.12 7.19 -0.13
N LEU A 161 4.98 6.21 -0.47
CA LEU A 161 4.57 4.84 -0.76
C LEU A 161 5.44 3.90 0.06
N PHE A 162 4.79 2.97 0.77
CA PHE A 162 5.41 1.92 1.54
C PHE A 162 5.12 0.57 0.89
N ALA A 163 6.16 -0.13 0.44
CA ALA A 163 6.06 -1.44 -0.18
C ALA A 163 6.94 -2.47 0.52
N VAL A 164 6.58 -3.74 0.38
CA VAL A 164 7.30 -4.88 0.95
C VAL A 164 7.58 -5.94 -0.11
N PHE A 165 8.74 -6.60 0.02
CA PHE A 165 9.22 -7.66 -0.86
C PHE A 165 9.71 -8.83 -0.01
N GLU A 166 9.56 -10.04 -0.52
CA GLU A 166 10.13 -11.25 0.09
C GLU A 166 11.65 -11.29 -0.12
N GLN A 167 12.12 -10.78 -1.27
CA GLN A 167 13.52 -10.81 -1.68
C GLN A 167 14.10 -9.40 -1.87
N ALA A 168 15.32 -9.19 -1.39
CA ALA A 168 16.01 -7.90 -1.50
C ALA A 168 16.34 -7.50 -2.95
N PRO A 169 16.77 -8.40 -3.86
CA PRO A 169 16.98 -8.07 -5.26
C PRO A 169 15.74 -7.49 -5.94
N ALA A 170 14.55 -8.04 -5.65
CA ALA A 170 13.30 -7.53 -6.20
C ALA A 170 12.97 -6.10 -5.71
N ALA A 171 13.26 -5.78 -4.45
CA ALA A 171 13.12 -4.43 -3.93
C ALA A 171 14.08 -3.45 -4.61
N LEU A 172 15.31 -3.88 -4.90
CA LEU A 172 16.31 -3.08 -5.59
C LEU A 172 15.90 -2.83 -7.05
N GLU A 173 15.40 -3.85 -7.74
CA GLU A 173 14.84 -3.74 -9.10
C GLU A 173 13.69 -2.72 -9.14
N ALA A 174 12.75 -2.80 -8.20
CA ALA A 174 11.67 -1.83 -8.09
C ALA A 174 12.18 -0.41 -7.86
N ALA A 175 13.18 -0.22 -6.97
CA ALA A 175 13.77 1.08 -6.69
C ALA A 175 14.41 1.71 -7.94
N LEU A 176 15.19 0.93 -8.68
CA LEU A 176 15.80 1.35 -9.94
C LEU A 176 14.75 1.70 -11.00
N ALA A 177 13.73 0.85 -11.15
CA ALA A 177 12.63 1.09 -12.09
C ALA A 177 11.84 2.36 -11.74
N ILE A 178 11.61 2.65 -10.46
CA ILE A 178 10.98 3.90 -10.02
C ILE A 178 11.83 5.09 -10.45
N GLN A 179 13.12 5.13 -10.13
CA GLN A 179 13.98 6.27 -10.48
C GLN A 179 14.06 6.49 -11.99
N ARG A 180 14.15 5.43 -12.77
CA ARG A 180 14.13 5.49 -14.25
C ARG A 180 12.81 6.07 -14.76
N ALA A 181 11.69 5.61 -14.23
CA ALA A 181 10.36 6.10 -14.62
C ALA A 181 10.19 7.58 -14.25
N MET A 182 10.64 8.02 -13.07
CA MET A 182 10.59 9.43 -12.67
C MET A 182 11.39 10.31 -13.63
N ARG A 183 12.59 9.90 -14.02
CA ARG A 183 13.44 10.64 -14.97
C ARG A 183 12.90 10.69 -16.38
N ALA A 184 12.28 9.60 -16.83
CA ALA A 184 11.73 9.49 -18.18
C ALA A 184 10.40 10.24 -18.37
N SER A 185 9.76 10.64 -17.27
CA SER A 185 8.45 11.29 -17.31
C SER A 185 8.55 12.80 -17.59
N ALA A 186 7.68 13.28 -18.48
CA ALA A 186 7.46 14.72 -18.65
C ALA A 186 6.43 15.21 -17.62
N TRP A 187 6.87 16.01 -16.67
CA TRP A 187 6.03 16.54 -15.62
C TRP A 187 5.39 17.89 -16.02
N PRO A 188 4.17 18.20 -15.50
CA PRO A 188 3.49 19.47 -15.79
C PRO A 188 4.37 20.69 -15.48
N ASP A 189 4.31 21.72 -16.32
CA ASP A 189 5.01 22.97 -16.18
C ASP A 189 6.53 22.86 -15.97
N GLY A 190 7.15 21.80 -16.51
CA GLY A 190 8.57 21.53 -16.31
C GLY A 190 8.93 21.29 -14.84
N ALA A 191 7.98 20.77 -14.03
CA ALA A 191 8.24 20.45 -12.64
C ALA A 191 9.38 19.41 -12.53
N ASP A 192 10.30 19.64 -11.60
CA ASP A 192 11.33 18.67 -11.24
C ASP A 192 10.78 17.77 -10.12
N VAL A 193 10.22 16.62 -10.50
CA VAL A 193 9.62 15.66 -9.56
C VAL A 193 10.64 14.60 -9.23
N ARG A 194 11.20 14.67 -8.04
CA ARG A 194 12.20 13.74 -7.55
C ARG A 194 11.68 12.94 -6.36
N VAL A 195 11.89 11.63 -6.40
CA VAL A 195 11.52 10.71 -5.33
C VAL A 195 12.78 10.21 -4.63
N ARG A 196 12.84 10.33 -3.32
CA ARG A 196 13.85 9.67 -2.50
C ARG A 196 13.39 8.28 -2.13
N ILE A 197 14.33 7.31 -2.09
CA ILE A 197 14.02 5.90 -1.84
C ILE A 197 14.94 5.37 -0.76
N GLY A 198 14.33 4.75 0.27
CA GLY A 198 15.02 4.00 1.30
C GLY A 198 14.65 2.52 1.24
N VAL A 199 15.67 1.63 1.28
CA VAL A 199 15.46 0.19 1.28
C VAL A 199 16.13 -0.43 2.50
N HIS A 200 15.36 -1.19 3.28
CA HIS A 200 15.87 -1.89 4.46
C HIS A 200 15.33 -3.31 4.55
N ARG A 201 16.16 -4.25 5.02
CA ARG A 201 15.78 -5.64 5.25
C ARG A 201 15.78 -5.96 6.72
N GLY A 202 14.66 -6.53 7.23
CA GLY A 202 14.55 -6.86 8.64
C GLY A 202 13.40 -7.82 8.95
N ARG A 203 13.16 -8.04 10.23
CA ARG A 203 12.08 -8.91 10.73
C ARG A 203 11.07 -8.08 11.52
N PRO A 204 10.04 -7.55 10.88
CA PRO A 204 8.97 -6.83 11.55
C PRO A 204 8.00 -7.80 12.23
N ILE A 205 7.10 -7.25 13.05
CA ILE A 205 5.91 -7.92 13.52
C ILE A 205 4.77 -7.56 12.55
N LEU A 206 4.10 -8.57 12.00
CA LEU A 206 2.91 -8.39 11.18
C LEU A 206 1.68 -8.34 12.08
N THR A 207 0.91 -7.26 11.96
CA THR A 207 -0.38 -7.05 12.64
C THR A 207 -1.52 -7.01 11.62
N ASP A 208 -2.76 -6.92 12.08
CA ASP A 208 -3.94 -6.79 11.21
C ASP A 208 -3.92 -5.51 10.36
N THR A 209 -3.18 -4.48 10.80
CA THR A 209 -3.08 -3.18 10.12
C THR A 209 -1.78 -2.98 9.33
N GLY A 210 -0.91 -4.00 9.25
CA GLY A 210 0.36 -3.94 8.55
C GLY A 210 1.56 -4.28 9.43
N TYR A 211 2.74 -3.73 9.13
CA TYR A 211 3.96 -4.03 9.87
C TYR A 211 4.24 -3.02 10.97
N VAL A 212 4.77 -3.51 12.10
CA VAL A 212 5.28 -2.71 13.21
C VAL A 212 6.66 -3.21 13.63
N GLY A 213 7.45 -2.33 14.26
CA GLY A 213 8.75 -2.65 14.83
C GLY A 213 9.90 -1.83 14.25
N LEU A 214 11.10 -2.02 14.83
CA LEU A 214 12.30 -1.22 14.51
C LEU A 214 12.66 -1.23 13.02
N SER A 215 12.47 -2.37 12.33
CA SER A 215 12.78 -2.48 10.90
C SER A 215 11.96 -1.51 10.03
N VAL A 216 10.70 -1.24 10.39
CA VAL A 216 9.88 -0.24 9.69
C VAL A 216 10.41 1.16 9.93
N HIS A 217 10.75 1.48 11.19
CA HIS A 217 11.34 2.78 11.55
C HIS A 217 12.70 2.99 10.87
N THR A 218 13.53 1.95 10.81
CA THR A 218 14.83 2.02 10.11
C THR A 218 14.64 2.33 8.63
N ALA A 219 13.72 1.63 7.95
CA ALA A 219 13.42 1.89 6.54
C ALA A 219 12.95 3.34 6.30
N ALA A 220 12.07 3.86 7.16
CA ALA A 220 11.60 5.25 7.08
C ALA A 220 12.75 6.24 7.29
N ARG A 221 13.62 6.04 8.29
CA ARG A 221 14.78 6.90 8.54
C ARG A 221 15.78 6.92 7.38
N ILE A 222 16.02 5.77 6.76
CA ILE A 222 16.87 5.67 5.55
C ILE A 222 16.27 6.47 4.40
N CYS A 223 14.95 6.34 4.17
CA CYS A 223 14.26 7.10 3.14
C CYS A 223 14.37 8.62 3.38
N PHE A 224 14.08 9.08 4.60
CA PHE A 224 14.16 10.51 4.94
C PHE A 224 15.59 11.07 4.95
N ALA A 225 16.60 10.24 5.11
CA ALA A 225 17.99 10.66 5.00
C ALA A 225 18.44 10.87 3.55
N ALA A 226 17.79 10.24 2.59
CA ALA A 226 18.12 10.34 1.17
C ALA A 226 17.66 11.68 0.55
N HIS A 227 18.19 11.98 -0.63
CA HIS A 227 17.78 13.10 -1.48
C HIS A 227 16.89 12.62 -2.62
N GLY A 228 16.13 13.53 -3.22
CA GLY A 228 15.31 13.24 -4.40
C GLY A 228 16.18 12.72 -5.56
N GLY A 229 15.79 11.57 -6.13
CA GLY A 229 16.58 10.83 -7.13
C GLY A 229 17.56 9.81 -6.54
N GLN A 230 17.79 9.81 -5.22
CA GLN A 230 18.73 8.92 -4.54
C GLN A 230 18.04 7.63 -4.08
N ILE A 231 18.75 6.50 -4.19
CA ILE A 231 18.37 5.22 -3.58
C ILE A 231 19.41 4.90 -2.52
N VAL A 232 18.98 4.83 -1.24
CA VAL A 232 19.83 4.47 -0.11
C VAL A 232 19.38 3.14 0.47
N VAL A 233 20.32 2.24 0.71
CA VAL A 233 20.07 0.91 1.25
C VAL A 233 20.88 0.65 2.50
N SER A 234 20.36 -0.21 3.39
CA SER A 234 21.04 -0.65 4.61
C SER A 234 22.08 -1.75 4.34
N SER A 235 22.98 -1.99 5.31
CA SER A 235 23.93 -3.11 5.33
C SER A 235 23.26 -4.47 5.11
N ALA A 236 22.08 -4.67 5.71
CA ALA A 236 21.30 -5.91 5.57
C ALA A 236 20.80 -6.13 4.13
N VAL A 237 20.44 -5.06 3.40
CA VAL A 237 20.10 -5.14 1.98
C VAL A 237 21.35 -5.42 1.16
N ARG A 238 22.43 -4.66 1.38
CA ARG A 238 23.71 -4.88 0.70
C ARG A 238 24.13 -6.35 0.77
N SER A 239 24.17 -6.93 1.96
CA SER A 239 24.56 -8.32 2.17
C SER A 239 23.67 -9.31 1.42
N ALA A 240 22.38 -8.99 1.28
CA ALA A 240 21.41 -9.86 0.61
C ALA A 240 21.46 -9.78 -0.93
N VAL A 241 22.04 -8.70 -1.51
CA VAL A 241 22.08 -8.51 -2.97
C VAL A 241 23.46 -8.68 -3.59
N LEU A 242 24.53 -8.75 -2.79
CA LEU A 242 25.92 -8.77 -3.26
C LEU A 242 26.22 -9.80 -4.37
N THR A 243 25.60 -10.98 -4.28
CA THR A 243 25.81 -12.08 -5.24
C THR A 243 24.85 -12.07 -6.43
N SER A 244 23.90 -11.11 -6.44
CA SER A 244 22.80 -11.03 -7.43
C SER A 244 22.63 -9.64 -8.04
N LEU A 245 23.63 -8.75 -7.83
CA LEU A 245 23.62 -7.44 -8.49
C LEU A 245 23.70 -7.62 -10.01
N ALA A 246 22.83 -6.92 -10.72
CA ALA A 246 22.89 -6.89 -12.17
C ALA A 246 24.11 -6.10 -12.67
N ASP A 247 24.55 -6.40 -13.88
CA ASP A 247 25.67 -5.68 -14.52
C ASP A 247 25.38 -4.18 -14.58
N GLY A 248 26.39 -3.38 -14.26
CA GLY A 248 26.29 -1.92 -14.26
C GLY A 248 25.62 -1.32 -13.01
N ILE A 249 25.26 -2.14 -12.02
CA ILE A 249 24.76 -1.67 -10.72
C ILE A 249 25.85 -1.85 -9.67
N SER A 250 26.11 -0.79 -8.88
CA SER A 250 27.07 -0.82 -7.77
C SER A 250 26.47 -0.25 -6.49
N LEU A 251 27.12 -0.53 -5.37
CA LEU A 251 26.76 -0.04 -4.04
C LEU A 251 27.92 0.75 -3.45
N ARG A 252 27.85 2.07 -3.50
CA ARG A 252 28.85 2.97 -2.90
C ARG A 252 28.56 3.17 -1.43
N SER A 253 29.56 2.97 -0.57
CA SER A 253 29.44 3.22 0.86
C SER A 253 29.23 4.71 1.15
N LEU A 254 28.24 5.00 1.98
CA LEU A 254 27.99 6.34 2.52
C LEU A 254 28.47 6.50 3.96
N GLY A 255 29.06 5.44 4.54
CA GLY A 255 29.55 5.41 5.93
C GLY A 255 28.51 4.89 6.92
N THR A 256 28.86 5.03 8.23
CA THR A 256 28.06 4.56 9.36
C THR A 256 27.33 5.72 10.00
N TRP A 257 26.03 5.58 10.21
CA TRP A 257 25.14 6.65 10.65
C TRP A 257 24.30 6.27 11.85
N ARG A 258 24.06 7.23 12.76
CA ARG A 258 23.14 7.10 13.89
C ARG A 258 21.83 7.80 13.55
N PHE A 259 20.75 7.08 13.69
CA PHE A 259 19.41 7.64 13.56
C PHE A 259 18.79 7.93 14.94
N GLN A 260 18.11 9.04 15.06
CA GLN A 260 17.40 9.37 16.27
C GLN A 260 16.36 8.29 16.62
N GLY A 261 16.41 7.75 17.83
CA GLY A 261 15.50 6.71 18.30
C GLY A 261 15.88 5.27 17.94
N LEU A 262 16.97 5.06 17.20
CA LEU A 262 17.58 3.74 16.99
C LEU A 262 18.83 3.60 17.85
N ARG A 263 18.99 2.44 18.50
CA ARG A 263 20.13 2.19 19.41
C ARG A 263 21.43 1.94 18.64
N GLU A 264 21.33 1.14 17.60
CA GLU A 264 22.50 0.71 16.82
C GLU A 264 22.70 1.64 15.60
N PRO A 265 23.95 1.98 15.28
CA PRO A 265 24.28 2.67 14.06
C PRO A 265 24.07 1.74 12.86
N GLU A 266 23.81 2.31 11.69
CA GLU A 266 23.57 1.56 10.46
C GLU A 266 24.56 1.99 9.37
N ASP A 267 25.19 1.02 8.71
CA ASP A 267 26.00 1.27 7.53
C ASP A 267 25.07 1.45 6.32
N LEU A 268 25.23 2.57 5.64
CA LEU A 268 24.40 2.92 4.50
C LEU A 268 25.17 2.91 3.20
N TYR A 269 24.47 2.55 2.13
CA TYR A 269 25.02 2.47 0.79
C TYR A 269 24.09 3.16 -0.20
N GLN A 270 24.68 3.88 -1.15
CA GLN A 270 23.96 4.40 -2.31
C GLN A 270 23.99 3.36 -3.42
N VAL A 271 22.85 3.15 -4.04
CA VAL A 271 22.75 2.38 -5.29
C VAL A 271 23.15 3.27 -6.44
N GLU A 272 24.06 2.82 -7.27
CA GLU A 272 24.55 3.52 -8.44
C GLU A 272 24.27 2.72 -9.72
N ALA A 273 23.84 3.45 -10.75
CA ALA A 273 23.64 2.95 -12.11
C ALA A 273 24.03 4.06 -13.09
N ALA A 274 24.59 3.71 -14.23
CA ALA A 274 25.09 4.70 -15.20
C ALA A 274 24.02 5.68 -15.73
N ASP A 275 22.77 5.26 -15.72
CA ASP A 275 21.59 6.02 -16.18
C ASP A 275 20.88 6.78 -15.08
N LEU A 276 21.38 6.75 -13.83
CA LEU A 276 20.82 7.47 -12.69
C LEU A 276 21.74 8.58 -12.19
N LEU A 277 21.21 9.46 -11.32
CA LEU A 277 22.03 10.47 -10.63
C LEU A 277 22.97 9.76 -9.65
N ALA A 278 24.24 10.17 -9.61
CA ALA A 278 25.27 9.60 -8.74
C ALA A 278 25.71 10.55 -7.63
N ASP A 279 25.70 11.85 -7.90
CA ASP A 279 26.22 12.87 -6.98
C ASP A 279 25.10 13.51 -6.17
N PHE A 280 25.21 13.39 -4.84
CA PHE A 280 24.27 13.94 -3.88
C PHE A 280 25.02 14.62 -2.74
N PRO A 281 24.43 15.64 -2.09
CA PRO A 281 24.94 16.20 -0.85
C PRO A 281 25.03 15.12 0.26
N PRO A 282 25.70 15.39 1.40
CA PRO A 282 25.66 14.51 2.56
C PRO A 282 24.23 14.18 2.99
N LEU A 283 24.02 12.98 3.52
CA LEU A 283 22.72 12.50 3.99
C LEU A 283 22.08 13.49 4.98
N ARG A 284 20.78 13.61 4.93
CA ARG A 284 19.98 14.53 5.77
C ARG A 284 19.64 13.89 7.12
N SER A 285 19.49 14.73 8.16
CA SER A 285 18.88 14.34 9.45
C SER A 285 19.54 13.13 10.12
N VAL A 286 20.83 12.90 9.90
CA VAL A 286 21.62 11.82 10.50
C VAL A 286 22.91 12.38 11.11
N GLN A 287 23.44 11.67 12.08
CA GLN A 287 24.74 11.99 12.68
C GLN A 287 25.75 10.89 12.33
N PRO A 288 26.98 11.25 11.87
CA PRO A 288 28.02 10.24 11.67
C PRO A 288 28.25 9.48 12.97
N ALA A 289 28.34 8.16 12.90
CA ALA A 289 28.78 7.39 14.04
C ALA A 289 30.30 7.55 14.15
N THR A 290 30.77 8.26 15.18
CA THR A 290 32.20 8.32 15.51
C THR A 290 32.69 6.88 15.76
N ARG A 291 33.67 6.41 15.01
CA ARG A 291 34.37 5.15 15.34
C ARG A 291 35.07 5.36 16.65
N SER A 292 34.67 4.62 17.70
CA SER A 292 35.40 4.51 18.96
C SER A 292 36.62 3.63 18.74
#